data_54f47694f5344d619658054c2ff5aaff
#
_entry.id   54f47694f5344d619658054c2ff5aaff
#
_cell.length_a   1.000
_cell.length_b   1.000
_cell.length_c   1.000
_cell.angle_alpha   90.00
_cell.angle_beta   90.00
_cell.angle_gamma   90.00
#
_symmetry.space_group_name_H-M   'P 1'
#
loop_
_entity.id
_entity.type
_entity.pdbx_description
1 polymer ?
#
loop_
_entity_poly.entity_id
_entity_poly.type
_entity_poly.pdbx_seq_one_letter_code
_entity_poly.pdbx_strand_id
1 'polypeptide(L)'
;MNFSVAGAPATFAVNVGVGPHFDVLEVGHSDYVALIEADAAFWALVPRSQALDYLLGTAFPRAYLEKEAELKADLDNVRFRLAPAAVYFNPTERCNLNCSYCYLPASRRRHGEDMTPARVREALGHLAAYFEQILPKDIRPQVVFHGSEPLLARDAVFQGIEAFGDRFRFGVQTNATLLDSEAEAFLVGKGVSLGLSLDGATALVADRSRRTWSGIGVFDQVVQVLERLAEYPGLNVITTITRENLENLPAIVDFLHGRRVRNALFNPVRGTQPGGRDLMPAGEALAAYFFGALERAAKLYDQTGHKLVIGNFANLLLGLVAPGARRLMCDISPCGGGRCFFAVAATGQVVPCSEFLGFPEFSGGNLFSDPLPKILDSDPFRRLKTRVVEDIDFCRRCAVRHYCGAPCPAEVYALTGNLQERPPYCHFYALQARYAFKVIADGRQDAFLWDGWQEGLKEVQVL
;
A
#
# COMPACT_ATOMS: atom_id res chain seq x y z
N MET A 1 -14.81 -17.45 -17.81
CA MET A 1 -13.98 -16.95 -18.93
C MET A 1 -12.58 -17.48 -18.74
N ASN A 2 -12.13 -18.35 -19.63
CA ASN A 2 -10.79 -18.93 -19.56
C ASN A 2 -9.77 -17.87 -19.97
N PHE A 3 -9.04 -17.32 -19.00
CA PHE A 3 -7.85 -16.53 -19.27
C PHE A 3 -6.69 -17.49 -19.52
N SER A 4 -6.37 -17.73 -20.78
CA SER A 4 -5.12 -18.36 -21.17
C SER A 4 -3.99 -17.38 -20.84
N VAL A 5 -3.25 -17.66 -19.76
CA VAL A 5 -2.07 -16.88 -19.37
C VAL A 5 -0.85 -17.63 -19.90
N ALA A 6 -0.47 -17.31 -21.11
CA ALA A 6 0.81 -17.73 -21.66
C ALA A 6 1.77 -16.52 -21.67
N GLY A 7 2.86 -16.61 -20.89
CA GLY A 7 4.03 -15.74 -21.02
C GLY A 7 3.97 -14.39 -20.30
N ALA A 8 5.16 -13.80 -20.09
CA ALA A 8 5.33 -12.40 -19.69
C ALA A 8 4.55 -11.48 -20.64
N PRO A 9 4.06 -10.29 -20.19
CA PRO A 9 3.35 -9.38 -21.07
C PRO A 9 4.19 -9.15 -22.32
N ALA A 10 3.62 -9.46 -23.49
CA ALA A 10 4.31 -9.25 -24.76
C ALA A 10 4.43 -7.74 -24.96
N THR A 11 5.60 -7.19 -24.63
CA THR A 11 6.02 -5.86 -25.07
C THR A 11 6.80 -6.03 -26.36
N PHE A 12 6.37 -5.37 -27.41
CA PHE A 12 7.14 -5.25 -28.65
C PHE A 12 7.83 -3.90 -28.64
N ALA A 13 9.17 -3.90 -28.59
CA ALA A 13 9.96 -2.69 -28.79
C ALA A 13 10.06 -2.43 -30.28
N VAL A 14 9.53 -1.31 -30.75
CA VAL A 14 9.75 -0.83 -32.12
C VAL A 14 10.82 0.26 -32.06
N ASN A 15 12.04 -0.05 -32.48
CA ASN A 15 13.14 0.89 -32.50
C ASN A 15 13.09 1.68 -33.82
N VAL A 16 12.64 2.92 -33.79
CA VAL A 16 12.49 3.79 -34.96
C VAL A 16 13.44 4.98 -34.85
N GLY A 17 14.73 4.75 -35.10
CA GLY A 17 15.70 5.85 -35.29
C GLY A 17 15.94 6.74 -34.05
N VAL A 18 16.56 7.91 -34.26
CA VAL A 18 16.87 8.90 -33.21
C VAL A 18 15.58 9.62 -32.79
N GLY A 19 14.88 9.08 -31.77
CA GLY A 19 13.65 9.66 -31.23
C GLY A 19 13.25 8.99 -29.89
N PRO A 20 12.17 9.44 -29.22
CA PRO A 20 11.70 8.83 -27.98
C PRO A 20 11.31 7.36 -28.22
N HIS A 21 11.63 6.49 -27.27
CA HIS A 21 11.34 5.08 -27.35
C HIS A 21 9.99 4.79 -26.71
N PHE A 22 9.05 4.28 -27.48
CA PHE A 22 7.74 3.83 -26.98
C PHE A 22 7.63 2.32 -26.99
N ASP A 23 7.29 1.76 -25.84
CA ASP A 23 6.85 0.36 -25.72
C ASP A 23 5.37 0.24 -26.07
N VAL A 24 5.00 -0.81 -26.83
CA VAL A 24 3.60 -1.16 -27.06
C VAL A 24 3.18 -2.21 -26.04
N LEU A 25 2.26 -1.85 -25.16
CA LEU A 25 1.72 -2.76 -24.15
C LEU A 25 0.33 -3.27 -24.56
N GLU A 26 0.22 -4.58 -24.68
CA GLU A 26 -1.06 -5.27 -24.84
C GLU A 26 -1.87 -5.21 -23.55
N VAL A 27 -2.94 -4.40 -23.55
CA VAL A 27 -3.75 -4.14 -22.33
C VAL A 27 -4.91 -5.15 -22.16
N GLY A 28 -5.12 -6.06 -23.11
CA GLY A 28 -6.22 -7.04 -23.07
C GLY A 28 -7.57 -6.43 -23.44
N HIS A 29 -7.58 -5.33 -24.18
CA HIS A 29 -8.75 -4.74 -24.85
C HIS A 29 -8.72 -5.09 -26.35
N SER A 30 -9.91 -5.29 -26.98
CA SER A 30 -10.00 -5.64 -28.43
C SER A 30 -9.43 -4.55 -29.31
N ASP A 31 -9.75 -3.30 -29.02
CA ASP A 31 -9.56 -2.18 -29.93
C ASP A 31 -8.39 -1.27 -29.54
N TYR A 32 -7.87 -1.35 -28.32
CA TYR A 32 -6.85 -0.47 -27.80
C TYR A 32 -5.58 -1.18 -27.34
N VAL A 33 -4.45 -0.50 -27.50
CA VAL A 33 -3.15 -0.80 -26.86
C VAL A 33 -2.65 0.45 -26.16
N ALA A 34 -1.73 0.28 -25.21
CA ALA A 34 -1.04 1.43 -24.60
C ALA A 34 0.33 1.63 -25.25
N LEU A 35 0.63 2.85 -25.65
CA LEU A 35 1.98 3.31 -25.95
C LEU A 35 2.57 3.91 -24.68
N ILE A 36 3.74 3.44 -24.26
CA ILE A 36 4.37 3.84 -23.01
C ILE A 36 5.78 4.35 -23.32
N GLU A 37 6.07 5.58 -22.91
CA GLU A 37 7.44 6.05 -22.77
C GLU A 37 7.80 5.96 -21.28
N ALA A 38 8.67 4.99 -20.99
CA ALA A 38 8.86 4.54 -19.64
C ALA A 38 9.70 5.49 -18.76
N ASP A 39 10.60 6.32 -19.35
CA ASP A 39 11.47 7.22 -18.59
C ASP A 39 10.73 8.43 -18.00
N ALA A 40 9.65 8.89 -18.68
CA ALA A 40 8.81 9.97 -18.19
C ALA A 40 7.49 9.46 -17.56
N ALA A 41 7.31 8.14 -17.44
CA ALA A 41 6.03 7.53 -17.06
C ALA A 41 4.85 8.04 -17.92
N PHE A 42 5.13 8.38 -19.18
CA PHE A 42 4.09 8.80 -20.10
C PHE A 42 3.39 7.59 -20.71
N TRP A 43 2.09 7.72 -20.95
CA TRP A 43 1.31 6.71 -21.64
C TRP A 43 0.18 7.33 -22.47
N ALA A 44 -0.21 6.62 -23.52
CA ALA A 44 -1.39 6.93 -24.31
C ALA A 44 -2.09 5.65 -24.75
N LEU A 45 -3.43 5.61 -24.64
CA LEU A 45 -4.25 4.57 -25.27
C LEU A 45 -4.51 4.97 -26.72
N VAL A 46 -4.15 4.10 -27.64
CA VAL A 46 -4.34 4.32 -29.07
C VAL A 46 -5.10 3.15 -29.70
N PRO A 47 -5.89 3.39 -30.75
CA PRO A 47 -6.50 2.30 -31.50
C PRO A 47 -5.44 1.31 -32.01
N ARG A 48 -5.64 0.02 -31.75
CA ARG A 48 -4.71 -1.04 -32.14
C ARG A 48 -4.35 -0.98 -33.64
N SER A 49 -5.34 -0.72 -34.48
CA SER A 49 -5.15 -0.61 -35.95
C SER A 49 -4.28 0.57 -36.39
N GLN A 50 -4.11 1.57 -35.52
CA GLN A 50 -3.36 2.79 -35.81
C GLN A 50 -2.06 2.88 -34.98
N ALA A 51 -1.72 1.91 -34.15
CA ALA A 51 -0.57 1.97 -33.27
C ALA A 51 0.75 2.22 -34.03
N LEU A 52 0.95 1.59 -35.20
CA LEU A 52 2.11 1.82 -36.03
C LEU A 52 2.13 3.22 -36.63
N ASP A 53 0.99 3.77 -37.03
CA ASP A 53 0.90 5.14 -37.57
C ASP A 53 1.29 6.17 -36.52
N TYR A 54 0.89 5.95 -35.25
CA TYR A 54 1.33 6.80 -34.12
C TYR A 54 2.83 6.70 -33.86
N LEU A 55 3.42 5.53 -33.97
CA LEU A 55 4.86 5.31 -33.72
C LEU A 55 5.74 5.79 -34.87
N LEU A 56 5.33 5.56 -36.12
CA LEU A 56 6.07 5.90 -37.32
C LEU A 56 5.81 7.33 -37.78
N GLY A 57 4.68 7.91 -37.38
CA GLY A 57 4.32 9.29 -37.67
C GLY A 57 5.18 10.30 -36.92
N THR A 58 5.21 11.55 -37.37
CA THR A 58 5.99 12.59 -36.69
C THR A 58 5.19 13.38 -35.66
N ALA A 59 3.86 13.38 -35.76
CA ALA A 59 3.00 14.23 -34.92
C ALA A 59 2.97 13.77 -33.45
N PHE A 60 2.80 12.48 -33.18
CA PHE A 60 2.71 11.96 -31.82
C PHE A 60 4.05 12.04 -31.07
N PRO A 61 5.19 11.55 -31.62
CA PRO A 61 6.48 11.71 -30.97
C PRO A 61 6.84 13.19 -30.74
N ARG A 62 6.51 14.08 -31.67
CA ARG A 62 6.75 15.51 -31.53
C ARG A 62 5.93 16.12 -30.39
N ALA A 63 4.63 15.78 -30.26
CA ALA A 63 3.76 16.24 -29.18
C ALA A 63 4.26 15.75 -27.81
N TYR A 64 4.82 14.53 -27.74
CA TYR A 64 5.49 14.06 -26.53
C TYR A 64 6.75 14.87 -26.22
N LEU A 65 7.65 15.08 -27.19
CA LEU A 65 8.90 15.83 -27.00
C LEU A 65 8.66 17.26 -26.51
N GLU A 66 7.59 17.91 -26.97
CA GLU A 66 7.19 19.24 -26.49
C GLU A 66 6.83 19.27 -25.00
N LYS A 67 6.43 18.12 -24.41
CA LYS A 67 6.03 17.96 -23.00
C LYS A 67 6.97 17.13 -22.15
N GLU A 68 7.98 16.51 -22.72
CA GLU A 68 8.87 15.57 -22.06
C GLU A 68 9.48 16.14 -20.76
N ALA A 69 9.97 17.38 -20.82
CA ALA A 69 10.58 18.02 -19.66
C ALA A 69 9.58 18.26 -18.51
N GLU A 70 8.33 18.64 -18.83
CA GLU A 70 7.25 18.80 -17.86
C GLU A 70 6.87 17.47 -17.23
N LEU A 71 6.66 16.44 -18.05
CA LEU A 71 6.32 15.08 -17.58
C LEU A 71 7.39 14.49 -16.66
N LYS A 72 8.67 14.63 -17.02
CA LYS A 72 9.79 14.21 -16.18
C LYS A 72 9.86 14.99 -14.86
N ALA A 73 9.61 16.30 -14.90
CA ALA A 73 9.59 17.12 -13.69
C ALA A 73 8.43 16.72 -12.75
N ASP A 74 7.26 16.41 -13.28
CA ASP A 74 6.11 15.93 -12.50
C ASP A 74 6.39 14.56 -11.87
N LEU A 75 6.97 13.65 -12.65
CA LEU A 75 7.41 12.34 -12.14
C LEU A 75 8.43 12.51 -11.03
N ASP A 76 9.44 13.36 -11.18
CA ASP A 76 10.48 13.64 -10.20
C ASP A 76 9.90 14.29 -8.92
N ASN A 77 8.90 15.14 -9.04
CA ASN A 77 8.21 15.71 -7.89
C ASN A 77 7.60 14.62 -7.00
N VAL A 78 6.86 13.67 -7.58
CA VAL A 78 6.24 12.56 -6.84
C VAL A 78 7.31 11.58 -6.31
N ARG A 79 8.38 11.37 -7.05
CA ARG A 79 9.45 10.42 -6.72
C ARG A 79 10.42 10.93 -5.67
N PHE A 80 10.81 12.20 -5.70
CA PHE A 80 11.97 12.67 -4.95
C PHE A 80 11.72 13.89 -4.05
N ARG A 81 10.62 14.63 -4.27
CA ARG A 81 10.41 15.93 -3.59
C ARG A 81 9.36 15.90 -2.50
N LEU A 82 8.70 14.78 -2.27
CA LEU A 82 7.73 14.66 -1.18
C LEU A 82 8.45 14.58 0.17
N ALA A 83 8.01 15.39 1.13
CA ALA A 83 8.46 15.29 2.51
C ALA A 83 7.72 14.17 3.27
N PRO A 84 8.32 13.60 4.33
CA PRO A 84 7.59 12.70 5.22
C PRO A 84 6.36 13.41 5.80
N ALA A 85 5.21 12.74 5.72
CA ALA A 85 3.93 13.25 6.25
C ALA A 85 3.17 12.19 7.05
N ALA A 86 3.76 11.00 7.26
CA ALA A 86 3.13 9.94 8.03
C ALA A 86 4.14 9.12 8.85
N VAL A 87 3.66 8.56 9.95
CA VAL A 87 4.42 7.68 10.85
C VAL A 87 3.58 6.45 11.17
N TYR A 88 4.15 5.25 10.94
CA TYR A 88 3.67 4.02 11.55
C TYR A 88 4.27 3.92 12.95
N PHE A 89 3.44 4.10 13.96
CA PHE A 89 3.86 4.17 15.35
C PHE A 89 3.45 2.90 16.09
N ASN A 90 4.43 2.14 16.60
CA ASN A 90 4.19 0.91 17.32
C ASN A 90 4.31 1.18 18.84
N PRO A 91 3.21 1.41 19.55
CA PRO A 91 3.24 1.71 20.98
C PRO A 91 3.57 0.47 21.83
N THR A 92 3.47 -0.69 21.23
CA THR A 92 3.81 -1.99 21.83
C THR A 92 4.40 -2.91 20.77
N GLU A 93 5.32 -3.78 21.16
CA GLU A 93 5.80 -4.88 20.33
C GLU A 93 4.98 -6.16 20.55
N ARG A 94 4.08 -6.19 21.53
CA ARG A 94 3.28 -7.36 21.89
C ARG A 94 1.99 -7.45 21.09
N CYS A 95 1.54 -8.68 20.88
CA CYS A 95 0.26 -8.98 20.25
C CYS A 95 -0.42 -10.14 20.98
N ASN A 96 -1.71 -10.07 21.19
CA ASN A 96 -2.51 -11.17 21.76
C ASN A 96 -2.85 -12.26 20.72
N LEU A 97 -2.51 -12.05 19.43
CA LEU A 97 -2.66 -13.05 18.38
C LEU A 97 -1.32 -13.60 17.91
N ASN A 98 -1.37 -14.83 17.38
CA ASN A 98 -0.26 -15.53 16.74
C ASN A 98 -0.59 -15.84 15.27
N CYS A 99 -0.84 -14.79 14.47
CA CYS A 99 -1.12 -14.98 13.05
C CYS A 99 0.07 -15.65 12.35
N SER A 100 -0.21 -16.71 11.56
CA SER A 100 0.81 -17.55 10.93
C SER A 100 1.72 -16.81 9.93
N TYR A 101 1.19 -15.78 9.30
CA TYR A 101 1.89 -14.99 8.27
C TYR A 101 2.55 -13.71 8.80
N CYS A 102 2.48 -13.44 10.12
CA CYS A 102 2.89 -12.14 10.67
C CYS A 102 4.36 -11.82 10.33
N TYR A 103 4.58 -10.60 9.81
CA TYR A 103 5.91 -10.11 9.43
C TYR A 103 6.80 -9.80 10.64
N LEU A 104 6.22 -9.66 11.84
CA LEU A 104 6.97 -9.47 13.08
C LEU A 104 7.39 -10.81 13.69
N PRO A 105 8.63 -10.93 14.21
CA PRO A 105 9.09 -12.15 14.88
C PRO A 105 8.20 -12.54 16.06
N ALA A 106 7.90 -13.84 16.20
CA ALA A 106 7.04 -14.36 17.26
C ALA A 106 7.54 -14.03 18.68
N SER A 107 8.87 -14.01 18.88
CA SER A 107 9.49 -13.65 20.17
C SER A 107 9.16 -12.21 20.57
N ARG A 108 9.23 -11.25 19.64
CA ARG A 108 8.83 -9.85 19.89
C ARG A 108 7.35 -9.76 20.23
N ARG A 109 6.48 -10.38 19.41
CA ARG A 109 5.03 -10.34 19.63
C ARG A 109 4.61 -10.93 20.98
N ARG A 110 5.39 -11.85 21.55
CA ARG A 110 5.10 -12.52 22.82
C ARG A 110 5.71 -11.83 24.04
N HIS A 111 6.90 -11.26 23.89
CA HIS A 111 7.73 -10.78 25.01
C HIS A 111 8.33 -9.38 24.79
N GLY A 112 7.88 -8.66 23.77
CA GLY A 112 8.38 -7.34 23.44
C GLY A 112 7.97 -6.26 24.45
N GLU A 113 8.44 -5.05 24.22
CA GLU A 113 8.26 -3.90 25.10
C GLU A 113 6.95 -3.15 24.83
N ASP A 114 6.47 -2.44 25.82
CA ASP A 114 5.35 -1.50 25.74
C ASP A 114 5.86 -0.09 26.12
N MET A 115 5.38 0.91 25.38
CA MET A 115 5.57 2.32 25.80
C MET A 115 4.56 2.68 26.89
N THR A 116 5.03 3.37 27.93
CA THR A 116 4.15 4.03 28.90
C THR A 116 3.43 5.22 28.25
N PRO A 117 2.31 5.71 28.82
CA PRO A 117 1.65 6.92 28.34
C PRO A 117 2.59 8.15 28.25
N ALA A 118 3.51 8.28 29.22
CA ALA A 118 4.51 9.34 29.20
C ALA A 118 5.46 9.22 28.00
N ARG A 119 5.91 7.98 27.69
CA ARG A 119 6.80 7.72 26.56
C ARG A 119 6.12 7.98 25.23
N VAL A 120 4.83 7.59 25.07
CA VAL A 120 4.06 7.89 23.84
C VAL A 120 3.92 9.40 23.66
N ARG A 121 3.60 10.16 24.73
CA ARG A 121 3.52 11.64 24.64
C ARG A 121 4.86 12.28 24.30
N GLU A 122 5.97 11.81 24.89
CA GLU A 122 7.32 12.27 24.55
C GLU A 122 7.65 12.03 23.07
N ALA A 123 7.40 10.83 22.58
CA ALA A 123 7.60 10.47 21.17
C ALA A 123 6.76 11.33 20.21
N LEU A 124 5.46 11.50 20.51
CA LEU A 124 4.58 12.36 19.72
C LEU A 124 5.02 13.83 19.76
N GLY A 125 5.58 14.29 20.89
CA GLY A 125 6.18 15.62 21.00
C GLY A 125 7.38 15.82 20.07
N HIS A 126 8.30 14.84 20.01
CA HIS A 126 9.43 14.87 19.06
C HIS A 126 8.96 14.87 17.60
N LEU A 127 7.95 14.04 17.28
CA LEU A 127 7.36 13.97 15.94
C LEU A 127 6.68 15.30 15.57
N ALA A 128 5.90 15.90 16.49
CA ALA A 128 5.23 17.17 16.26
C ALA A 128 6.23 18.29 15.97
N ALA A 129 7.27 18.40 16.79
CA ALA A 129 8.33 19.40 16.61
C ALA A 129 9.06 19.25 15.25
N TYR A 130 9.26 18.00 14.80
CA TYR A 130 9.86 17.73 13.49
C TYR A 130 8.93 18.14 12.34
N PHE A 131 7.67 17.70 12.36
CA PHE A 131 6.74 17.99 11.27
C PHE A 131 6.41 19.48 11.14
N GLU A 132 6.39 20.23 12.23
CA GLU A 132 6.22 21.68 12.20
C GLU A 132 7.32 22.42 11.46
N GLN A 133 8.52 21.84 11.41
CA GLN A 133 9.66 22.44 10.71
C GLN A 133 9.65 22.14 9.20
N ILE A 134 9.04 21.03 8.78
CA ILE A 134 9.18 20.53 7.40
C ILE A 134 7.90 20.59 6.58
N LEU A 135 6.72 20.61 7.21
CA LEU A 135 5.45 20.62 6.52
C LEU A 135 4.82 22.01 6.46
N PRO A 136 4.08 22.34 5.40
CA PRO A 136 3.20 23.50 5.38
C PRO A 136 2.22 23.48 6.56
N LYS A 137 1.84 24.67 7.06
CA LYS A 137 0.99 24.82 8.27
C LYS A 137 -0.41 24.25 8.12
N ASP A 138 -0.91 24.14 6.91
CA ASP A 138 -2.21 23.57 6.55
C ASP A 138 -2.17 22.05 6.41
N ILE A 139 -1.00 21.43 6.41
CA ILE A 139 -0.82 19.98 6.33
C ILE A 139 -0.71 19.37 7.72
N ARG A 140 -1.68 18.54 8.09
CA ARG A 140 -1.63 17.74 9.33
C ARG A 140 -1.04 16.37 9.03
N PRO A 141 0.14 16.03 9.58
CA PRO A 141 0.74 14.72 9.39
C PRO A 141 -0.12 13.62 10.03
N GLN A 142 0.04 12.41 9.53
CA GLN A 142 -0.70 11.24 10.02
C GLN A 142 0.18 10.38 10.94
N VAL A 143 -0.37 9.97 12.08
CA VAL A 143 0.21 8.94 12.95
C VAL A 143 -0.73 7.74 12.97
N VAL A 144 -0.24 6.59 12.49
CA VAL A 144 -1.00 5.34 12.50
C VAL A 144 -0.41 4.44 13.59
N PHE A 145 -1.16 4.21 14.66
CA PHE A 145 -0.82 3.19 15.63
C PHE A 145 -0.97 1.82 15.00
N HIS A 146 0.15 1.12 14.92
CA HIS A 146 0.30 -0.05 14.04
C HIS A 146 1.32 -1.06 14.63
N GLY A 147 1.59 -2.11 13.90
CA GLY A 147 2.65 -3.08 14.15
C GLY A 147 2.13 -4.36 14.76
N SER A 148 2.12 -4.44 16.08
CA SER A 148 1.55 -5.57 16.84
C SER A 148 0.05 -5.33 17.11
N GLU A 149 -0.40 -5.38 18.36
CA GLU A 149 -1.77 -4.95 18.69
C GLU A 149 -1.73 -3.66 19.52
N PRO A 150 -1.97 -2.50 18.90
CA PRO A 150 -1.85 -1.21 19.59
C PRO A 150 -2.73 -1.07 20.84
N LEU A 151 -3.89 -1.73 20.85
CA LEU A 151 -4.84 -1.67 21.98
C LEU A 151 -4.38 -2.46 23.20
N LEU A 152 -3.28 -3.21 23.15
CA LEU A 152 -2.60 -3.69 24.38
C LEU A 152 -1.98 -2.53 25.17
N ALA A 153 -1.63 -1.43 24.50
CA ALA A 153 -1.17 -0.19 25.12
C ALA A 153 -2.27 0.90 25.09
N ARG A 154 -3.54 0.52 25.28
CA ARG A 154 -4.74 1.36 25.11
C ARG A 154 -4.61 2.73 25.78
N ASP A 155 -4.21 2.76 27.06
CA ASP A 155 -4.10 4.00 27.82
C ASP A 155 -3.07 4.96 27.20
N ALA A 156 -1.95 4.41 26.72
CA ALA A 156 -0.91 5.19 26.07
C ALA A 156 -1.38 5.75 24.72
N VAL A 157 -2.08 4.93 23.94
CA VAL A 157 -2.68 5.34 22.66
C VAL A 157 -3.73 6.44 22.87
N PHE A 158 -4.66 6.27 23.82
CA PHE A 158 -5.74 7.22 24.06
C PHE A 158 -5.22 8.56 24.58
N GLN A 159 -4.32 8.55 25.56
CA GLN A 159 -3.70 9.78 26.06
C GLN A 159 -2.87 10.48 24.98
N GLY A 160 -2.22 9.74 24.08
CA GLY A 160 -1.53 10.31 22.93
C GLY A 160 -2.50 11.00 21.96
N ILE A 161 -3.62 10.36 21.63
CA ILE A 161 -4.66 10.93 20.76
C ILE A 161 -5.28 12.20 21.40
N GLU A 162 -5.56 12.17 22.70
CA GLU A 162 -6.09 13.34 23.40
C GLU A 162 -5.13 14.52 23.41
N ALA A 163 -3.86 14.25 23.68
CA ALA A 163 -2.84 15.30 23.81
C ALA A 163 -2.42 15.93 22.47
N PHE A 164 -2.57 15.23 21.34
CA PHE A 164 -2.04 15.66 20.04
C PHE A 164 -3.09 15.62 18.91
N GLY A 165 -4.39 15.55 19.21
CA GLY A 165 -5.45 15.45 18.24
C GLY A 165 -5.59 16.66 17.31
N ASP A 166 -5.13 17.81 17.71
CA ASP A 166 -5.04 19.04 16.91
C ASP A 166 -3.80 19.08 15.99
N ARG A 167 -2.76 18.31 16.34
CA ARG A 167 -1.45 18.29 15.64
C ARG A 167 -1.38 17.18 14.58
N PHE A 168 -2.05 16.05 14.83
CA PHE A 168 -2.00 14.87 13.99
C PHE A 168 -3.40 14.41 13.56
N ARG A 169 -3.46 13.78 12.39
CA ARG A 169 -4.52 12.86 12.08
C ARG A 169 -4.11 11.47 12.59
N PHE A 170 -5.00 10.84 13.35
CA PHE A 170 -4.70 9.53 13.91
C PHE A 170 -5.40 8.39 13.15
N GLY A 171 -4.70 7.26 13.07
CA GLY A 171 -5.24 5.98 12.66
C GLY A 171 -4.86 4.88 13.65
N VAL A 172 -5.65 3.82 13.72
CA VAL A 172 -5.34 2.61 14.46
C VAL A 172 -5.58 1.41 13.57
N GLN A 173 -4.55 0.60 13.34
CA GLN A 173 -4.69 -0.70 12.70
C GLN A 173 -4.67 -1.77 13.78
N THR A 174 -5.78 -2.52 13.89
CA THR A 174 -6.02 -3.46 15.00
C THR A 174 -6.56 -4.80 14.50
N ASN A 175 -6.31 -5.84 15.27
CA ASN A 175 -6.96 -7.13 15.09
C ASN A 175 -8.41 -7.14 15.62
N ALA A 176 -8.89 -6.01 16.14
CA ALA A 176 -10.23 -5.74 16.67
C ALA A 176 -10.63 -6.51 17.94
N THR A 177 -9.86 -7.48 18.43
CA THR A 177 -10.27 -8.33 19.58
C THR A 177 -10.30 -7.58 20.92
N LEU A 178 -9.68 -6.41 21.01
CA LEU A 178 -9.65 -5.53 22.18
C LEU A 178 -10.48 -4.25 21.99
N LEU A 179 -11.22 -4.16 20.90
CA LEU A 179 -12.05 -2.99 20.58
C LEU A 179 -13.46 -3.19 21.17
N ASP A 180 -13.61 -2.82 22.44
CA ASP A 180 -14.89 -2.77 23.14
C ASP A 180 -15.67 -1.47 22.84
N SER A 181 -16.91 -1.37 23.33
CA SER A 181 -17.79 -0.21 23.07
C SER A 181 -17.23 1.12 23.57
N GLU A 182 -16.43 1.11 24.65
CA GLU A 182 -15.80 2.32 25.17
C GLU A 182 -14.66 2.79 24.25
N ALA A 183 -13.82 1.85 23.78
CA ALA A 183 -12.75 2.13 22.82
C ALA A 183 -13.32 2.60 21.48
N GLU A 184 -14.39 1.96 20.99
CA GLU A 184 -15.10 2.38 19.79
C GLU A 184 -15.63 3.82 19.91
N ALA A 185 -16.36 4.11 21.00
CA ALA A 185 -16.91 5.45 21.24
C ALA A 185 -15.81 6.53 21.29
N PHE A 186 -14.71 6.25 21.95
CA PHE A 186 -13.54 7.14 22.02
C PHE A 186 -12.94 7.38 20.64
N LEU A 187 -12.56 6.33 19.93
CA LEU A 187 -11.86 6.43 18.65
C LEU A 187 -12.74 7.07 17.56
N VAL A 188 -14.00 6.68 17.48
CA VAL A 188 -14.99 7.28 16.57
C VAL A 188 -15.24 8.76 16.93
N GLY A 189 -15.41 9.07 18.22
CA GLY A 189 -15.62 10.45 18.70
C GLY A 189 -14.42 11.37 18.43
N LYS A 190 -13.21 10.83 18.35
CA LYS A 190 -11.98 11.57 17.97
C LYS A 190 -11.72 11.58 16.46
N GLY A 191 -12.57 10.96 15.64
CA GLY A 191 -12.39 10.89 14.18
C GLY A 191 -11.17 10.06 13.75
N VAL A 192 -10.78 9.06 14.54
CA VAL A 192 -9.61 8.19 14.26
C VAL A 192 -9.94 7.21 13.15
N SER A 193 -9.10 7.12 12.12
CA SER A 193 -9.25 6.09 11.08
C SER A 193 -9.00 4.70 11.66
N LEU A 194 -9.87 3.73 11.37
CA LEU A 194 -9.79 2.36 11.89
C LEU A 194 -9.52 1.37 10.77
N GLY A 195 -8.42 0.64 10.87
CA GLY A 195 -8.09 -0.48 10.00
C GLY A 195 -8.33 -1.80 10.72
N LEU A 196 -9.41 -2.51 10.39
CA LEU A 196 -9.71 -3.82 10.97
C LEU A 196 -9.12 -4.94 10.12
N SER A 197 -8.41 -5.87 10.76
CA SER A 197 -7.82 -7.02 10.06
C SER A 197 -8.81 -8.17 9.95
N LEU A 198 -9.19 -8.57 8.71
CA LEU A 198 -10.10 -9.69 8.44
C LEU A 198 -9.70 -10.42 7.15
N ASP A 199 -9.39 -11.71 7.23
CA ASP A 199 -8.80 -12.48 6.14
C ASP A 199 -9.76 -13.52 5.52
N GLY A 200 -11.06 -13.45 5.79
CA GLY A 200 -12.03 -14.37 5.23
C GLY A 200 -13.47 -13.91 5.45
N ALA A 201 -14.39 -14.46 4.65
CA ALA A 201 -15.83 -14.26 4.78
C ALA A 201 -16.48 -15.20 5.81
N THR A 202 -15.75 -16.19 6.32
CA THR A 202 -16.20 -17.19 7.30
C THR A 202 -15.08 -17.50 8.29
N ALA A 203 -15.45 -17.98 9.49
CA ALA A 203 -14.49 -18.45 10.49
C ALA A 203 -13.58 -19.56 9.94
N LEU A 204 -14.13 -20.47 9.12
CA LEU A 204 -13.36 -21.56 8.50
C LEU A 204 -12.17 -21.04 7.68
N VAL A 205 -12.29 -19.89 7.04
CA VAL A 205 -11.23 -19.28 6.22
C VAL A 205 -10.36 -18.34 7.04
N ALA A 206 -10.96 -17.37 7.75
CA ALA A 206 -10.22 -16.35 8.48
C ALA A 206 -9.37 -16.93 9.62
N ASP A 207 -9.90 -17.88 10.35
CA ASP A 207 -9.25 -18.49 11.52
C ASP A 207 -8.18 -19.54 11.15
N ARG A 208 -7.93 -19.82 9.86
CA ARG A 208 -6.75 -20.60 9.47
C ARG A 208 -5.46 -19.88 9.85
N SER A 209 -5.41 -18.59 9.62
CA SER A 209 -4.22 -17.77 9.81
C SER A 209 -4.28 -16.88 11.05
N ARG A 210 -5.49 -16.43 11.46
CA ARG A 210 -5.68 -15.48 12.58
C ARG A 210 -6.21 -16.16 13.83
N ARG A 211 -5.29 -16.45 14.75
CA ARG A 211 -5.61 -17.15 16.02
C ARG A 211 -4.90 -16.51 17.20
N THR A 212 -5.45 -16.70 18.38
CA THR A 212 -4.77 -16.42 19.64
C THR A 212 -3.54 -17.33 19.81
N TRP A 213 -2.70 -17.06 20.80
CA TRP A 213 -1.59 -17.94 21.17
C TRP A 213 -2.04 -19.33 21.63
N SER A 214 -3.29 -19.46 22.10
CA SER A 214 -3.91 -20.75 22.46
C SER A 214 -4.59 -21.46 21.28
N GLY A 215 -4.52 -20.89 20.05
CA GLY A 215 -5.10 -21.50 18.86
C GLY A 215 -6.59 -21.20 18.61
N ILE A 216 -7.21 -20.33 19.42
CA ILE A 216 -8.63 -19.95 19.26
C ILE A 216 -8.74 -18.93 18.12
N GLY A 217 -9.70 -19.15 17.19
CA GLY A 217 -10.05 -18.21 16.13
C GLY A 217 -10.70 -16.94 16.66
N VAL A 218 -10.69 -15.87 15.87
CA VAL A 218 -11.19 -14.55 16.29
C VAL A 218 -12.21 -13.95 15.32
N PHE A 219 -12.62 -14.68 14.29
CA PHE A 219 -13.53 -14.21 13.25
C PHE A 219 -14.80 -13.56 13.80
N ASP A 220 -15.51 -14.26 14.67
CA ASP A 220 -16.80 -13.79 15.19
C ASP A 220 -16.66 -12.47 15.98
N GLN A 221 -15.57 -12.32 16.76
CA GLN A 221 -15.28 -11.07 17.47
C GLN A 221 -15.04 -9.91 16.50
N VAL A 222 -14.24 -10.14 15.46
CA VAL A 222 -13.95 -9.11 14.44
C VAL A 222 -15.22 -8.71 13.69
N VAL A 223 -16.08 -9.69 13.34
CA VAL A 223 -17.34 -9.43 12.64
C VAL A 223 -18.29 -8.60 13.49
N GLN A 224 -18.42 -8.88 14.79
CA GLN A 224 -19.24 -8.07 15.70
C GLN A 224 -18.78 -6.60 15.75
N VAL A 225 -17.47 -6.36 15.79
CA VAL A 225 -16.90 -5.01 15.72
C VAL A 225 -17.17 -4.36 14.36
N LEU A 226 -16.96 -5.10 13.28
CA LEU A 226 -17.21 -4.64 11.92
C LEU A 226 -18.68 -4.19 11.74
N GLU A 227 -19.63 -4.96 12.27
CA GLU A 227 -21.05 -4.64 12.17
C GLU A 227 -21.44 -3.38 12.95
N ARG A 228 -20.82 -3.15 14.11
CA ARG A 228 -21.04 -1.89 14.86
C ARG A 228 -20.44 -0.66 14.19
N LEU A 229 -19.35 -0.84 13.43
CA LEU A 229 -18.62 0.24 12.76
C LEU A 229 -18.95 0.39 11.26
N ALA A 230 -19.88 -0.40 10.72
CA ALA A 230 -20.14 -0.53 9.28
C ALA A 230 -20.35 0.82 8.55
N GLU A 231 -21.00 1.78 9.19
CA GLU A 231 -21.26 3.10 8.59
C GLU A 231 -20.23 4.17 8.98
N TYR A 232 -19.21 3.81 9.77
CA TYR A 232 -18.17 4.75 10.15
C TYR A 232 -17.30 5.12 8.93
N PRO A 233 -17.23 6.40 8.52
CA PRO A 233 -16.49 6.80 7.32
C PRO A 233 -15.00 6.53 7.41
N GLY A 234 -14.44 6.48 8.63
CA GLY A 234 -13.03 6.19 8.90
C GLY A 234 -12.70 4.69 8.92
N LEU A 235 -13.67 3.81 8.62
CA LEU A 235 -13.45 2.36 8.62
C LEU A 235 -12.77 1.90 7.32
N ASN A 236 -11.74 1.08 7.47
CA ASN A 236 -11.07 0.33 6.42
C ASN A 236 -10.89 -1.12 6.87
N VAL A 237 -11.05 -2.09 5.98
CA VAL A 237 -10.76 -3.51 6.26
C VAL A 237 -9.47 -3.92 5.56
N ILE A 238 -8.58 -4.59 6.31
CA ILE A 238 -7.28 -5.03 5.80
C ILE A 238 -7.29 -6.56 5.74
N THR A 239 -7.16 -7.09 4.52
CA THR A 239 -7.07 -8.52 4.24
C THR A 239 -5.66 -8.85 3.79
N THR A 240 -5.01 -9.78 4.50
CA THR A 240 -3.75 -10.37 4.04
C THR A 240 -4.07 -11.55 3.15
N ILE A 241 -3.68 -11.46 1.88
CA ILE A 241 -3.88 -12.53 0.89
C ILE A 241 -2.78 -13.57 1.06
N THR A 242 -3.19 -14.81 1.31
CA THR A 242 -2.33 -15.98 1.40
C THR A 242 -2.82 -17.06 0.42
N ARG A 243 -2.04 -18.12 0.19
CA ARG A 243 -2.51 -19.28 -0.58
C ARG A 243 -3.74 -19.97 0.04
N GLU A 244 -4.01 -19.74 1.34
CA GLU A 244 -5.11 -20.38 2.06
C GLU A 244 -6.46 -19.67 1.90
N ASN A 245 -6.46 -18.35 1.63
CA ASN A 245 -7.67 -17.56 1.44
C ASN A 245 -7.83 -17.00 0.02
N LEU A 246 -6.87 -17.24 -0.86
CA LEU A 246 -6.81 -16.68 -2.21
C LEU A 246 -8.10 -16.91 -3.01
N GLU A 247 -8.61 -18.13 -3.02
CA GLU A 247 -9.83 -18.51 -3.76
C GLU A 247 -11.10 -17.85 -3.18
N ASN A 248 -11.02 -17.36 -1.96
CA ASN A 248 -12.16 -16.75 -1.26
C ASN A 248 -12.23 -15.23 -1.45
N LEU A 249 -11.32 -14.58 -2.19
CA LEU A 249 -11.32 -13.13 -2.37
C LEU A 249 -12.65 -12.56 -2.89
N PRO A 250 -13.32 -13.15 -3.90
CA PRO A 250 -14.65 -12.68 -4.32
C PRO A 250 -15.70 -12.80 -3.21
N ALA A 251 -15.67 -13.88 -2.41
CA ALA A 251 -16.58 -14.05 -1.28
C ALA A 251 -16.31 -13.02 -0.15
N ILE A 252 -15.04 -12.64 0.06
CA ILE A 252 -14.68 -11.54 0.98
C ILE A 252 -15.26 -10.22 0.48
N VAL A 253 -15.23 -9.96 -0.82
CA VAL A 253 -15.86 -8.77 -1.42
C VAL A 253 -17.37 -8.78 -1.16
N ASP A 254 -18.07 -9.90 -1.40
CA ASP A 254 -19.51 -10.03 -1.12
C ASP A 254 -19.80 -9.77 0.37
N PHE A 255 -19.00 -10.35 1.25
CA PHE A 255 -19.14 -10.22 2.69
C PHE A 255 -18.99 -8.77 3.18
N LEU A 256 -17.96 -8.07 2.70
CA LEU A 256 -17.67 -6.66 3.05
C LEU A 256 -18.71 -5.71 2.44
N HIS A 257 -19.07 -5.92 1.18
CA HIS A 257 -20.08 -5.13 0.51
C HIS A 257 -21.45 -5.26 1.17
N GLY A 258 -21.88 -6.48 1.53
CA GLY A 258 -23.13 -6.74 2.24
C GLY A 258 -23.20 -6.07 3.62
N ARG A 259 -22.03 -5.72 4.21
CA ARG A 259 -21.91 -4.95 5.47
C ARG A 259 -21.62 -3.47 5.25
N ARG A 260 -21.80 -2.97 4.01
CA ARG A 260 -21.63 -1.57 3.63
C ARG A 260 -20.25 -0.99 3.91
N VAL A 261 -19.21 -1.84 3.94
CA VAL A 261 -17.82 -1.40 4.01
C VAL A 261 -17.49 -0.63 2.72
N ARG A 262 -16.85 0.54 2.87
CA ARG A 262 -16.50 1.41 1.73
C ARG A 262 -15.08 1.22 1.23
N ASN A 263 -14.17 0.79 2.12
CA ASN A 263 -12.75 0.70 1.81
C ASN A 263 -12.18 -0.61 2.31
N ALA A 264 -11.36 -1.25 1.48
CA ALA A 264 -10.55 -2.40 1.86
C ALA A 264 -9.15 -2.33 1.25
N LEU A 265 -8.17 -2.92 1.93
CA LEU A 265 -6.84 -3.20 1.40
C LEU A 265 -6.66 -4.71 1.27
N PHE A 266 -6.31 -5.17 0.09
CA PHE A 266 -6.02 -6.58 -0.20
C PHE A 266 -4.53 -6.72 -0.44
N ASN A 267 -3.77 -7.02 0.63
CA ASN A 267 -2.31 -7.08 0.61
C ASN A 267 -1.82 -8.51 0.42
N PRO A 268 -1.07 -8.84 -0.62
CA PRO A 268 -0.34 -10.10 -0.68
C PRO A 268 0.57 -10.25 0.54
N VAL A 269 0.58 -11.45 1.13
CA VAL A 269 1.42 -11.77 2.28
C VAL A 269 2.89 -11.49 1.94
N ARG A 270 3.63 -10.94 2.92
CA ARG A 270 5.06 -10.66 2.76
C ARG A 270 5.90 -11.82 3.25
N GLY A 271 6.86 -12.23 2.42
CA GLY A 271 7.82 -13.29 2.73
C GLY A 271 8.96 -12.88 3.68
N THR A 272 8.74 -11.88 4.55
CA THR A 272 9.78 -11.37 5.48
C THR A 272 10.08 -12.33 6.62
N GLN A 273 9.12 -13.15 7.02
CA GLN A 273 9.29 -14.21 8.01
C GLN A 273 9.00 -15.60 7.38
N PRO A 274 9.54 -16.71 7.94
CA PRO A 274 9.33 -18.06 7.40
C PRO A 274 7.84 -18.41 7.21
N GLY A 275 6.99 -18.17 8.21
CA GLY A 275 5.56 -18.45 8.09
C GLY A 275 4.88 -17.69 6.96
N GLY A 276 5.28 -16.44 6.71
CA GLY A 276 4.81 -15.67 5.56
C GLY A 276 5.27 -16.27 4.22
N ARG A 277 6.52 -16.73 4.13
CA ARG A 277 7.08 -17.37 2.91
C ARG A 277 6.30 -18.62 2.52
N ASP A 278 5.98 -19.46 3.50
CA ASP A 278 5.23 -20.70 3.28
C ASP A 278 3.80 -20.45 2.80
N LEU A 279 3.27 -19.27 3.03
CA LEU A 279 1.90 -18.87 2.69
C LEU A 279 1.80 -18.00 1.44
N MET A 280 2.91 -17.70 0.78
CA MET A 280 2.91 -16.91 -0.46
C MET A 280 2.15 -17.64 -1.58
N PRO A 281 1.16 -16.99 -2.21
CA PRO A 281 0.49 -17.54 -3.39
C PRO A 281 1.36 -17.41 -4.63
N ALA A 282 1.14 -18.27 -5.63
CA ALA A 282 1.73 -18.11 -6.96
C ALA A 282 1.20 -16.84 -7.63
N GLY A 283 2.08 -16.08 -8.29
CA GLY A 283 1.74 -14.77 -8.86
C GLY A 283 0.60 -14.78 -9.88
N GLU A 284 0.49 -15.84 -10.70
CA GLU A 284 -0.59 -16.00 -11.68
C GLU A 284 -1.94 -16.26 -11.02
N ALA A 285 -1.97 -17.16 -10.04
CA ALA A 285 -3.18 -17.44 -9.27
C ALA A 285 -3.61 -16.18 -8.46
N LEU A 286 -2.64 -15.48 -7.87
CA LEU A 286 -2.90 -14.22 -7.17
C LEU A 286 -3.56 -13.20 -8.11
N ALA A 287 -3.06 -13.02 -9.32
CA ALA A 287 -3.65 -12.11 -10.31
C ALA A 287 -5.07 -12.50 -10.67
N ALA A 288 -5.31 -13.78 -10.96
CA ALA A 288 -6.63 -14.27 -11.39
C ALA A 288 -7.71 -14.03 -10.32
N TYR A 289 -7.45 -14.40 -9.08
CA TYR A 289 -8.42 -14.22 -7.99
C TYR A 289 -8.54 -12.76 -7.55
N PHE A 290 -7.45 -12.00 -7.57
CA PHE A 290 -7.48 -10.57 -7.26
C PHE A 290 -8.33 -9.80 -8.28
N PHE A 291 -8.16 -10.06 -9.59
CA PHE A 291 -8.99 -9.43 -10.62
C PHE A 291 -10.44 -9.91 -10.55
N GLY A 292 -10.68 -11.18 -10.22
CA GLY A 292 -12.01 -11.67 -9.92
C GLY A 292 -12.71 -10.92 -8.78
N ALA A 293 -11.97 -10.58 -7.75
CA ALA A 293 -12.47 -9.76 -6.64
C ALA A 293 -12.75 -8.31 -7.06
N LEU A 294 -11.89 -7.70 -7.87
CA LEU A 294 -12.11 -6.36 -8.44
C LEU A 294 -13.37 -6.31 -9.32
N GLU A 295 -13.52 -7.26 -10.23
CA GLU A 295 -14.72 -7.34 -11.09
C GLU A 295 -15.99 -7.62 -10.27
N ARG A 296 -15.87 -8.39 -9.17
CA ARG A 296 -17.00 -8.60 -8.26
C ARG A 296 -17.41 -7.31 -7.57
N ALA A 297 -16.44 -6.51 -7.08
CA ALA A 297 -16.70 -5.22 -6.45
C ALA A 297 -17.37 -4.23 -7.42
N ALA A 298 -16.86 -4.13 -8.66
CA ALA A 298 -17.44 -3.28 -9.70
C ALA A 298 -18.88 -3.71 -10.05
N LYS A 299 -19.12 -5.02 -10.23
CA LYS A 299 -20.47 -5.56 -10.50
C LYS A 299 -21.46 -5.26 -9.37
N LEU A 300 -21.02 -5.35 -8.12
CA LEU A 300 -21.88 -5.01 -6.97
C LEU A 300 -22.18 -3.50 -6.93
N TYR A 301 -21.20 -2.67 -7.25
CA TYR A 301 -21.43 -1.22 -7.39
C TYR A 301 -22.48 -0.92 -8.47
N ASP A 302 -22.38 -1.52 -9.65
CA ASP A 302 -23.36 -1.36 -10.74
C ASP A 302 -24.78 -1.77 -10.32
N GLN A 303 -24.89 -2.82 -9.49
CA GLN A 303 -26.16 -3.38 -9.04
C GLN A 303 -26.82 -2.58 -7.89
N THR A 304 -26.01 -1.97 -7.02
CA THR A 304 -26.51 -1.45 -5.74
C THR A 304 -26.25 0.04 -5.52
N GLY A 305 -25.37 0.65 -6.33
CA GLY A 305 -24.88 2.01 -6.12
C GLY A 305 -23.94 2.17 -4.91
N HIS A 306 -23.68 1.09 -4.13
CA HIS A 306 -22.74 1.11 -3.03
C HIS A 306 -21.35 0.66 -3.50
N LYS A 307 -20.35 1.52 -3.30
CA LYS A 307 -18.99 1.27 -3.76
C LYS A 307 -18.13 0.69 -2.63
N LEU A 308 -17.45 -0.42 -2.91
CA LEU A 308 -16.35 -0.97 -2.11
C LEU A 308 -15.04 -0.76 -2.88
N VAL A 309 -14.23 0.20 -2.44
CA VAL A 309 -12.94 0.49 -3.07
C VAL A 309 -11.85 -0.44 -2.52
N ILE A 310 -11.17 -1.18 -3.41
CA ILE A 310 -9.99 -1.96 -3.06
C ILE A 310 -8.76 -1.07 -3.26
N GLY A 311 -8.30 -0.49 -2.16
CA GLY A 311 -7.38 0.65 -2.13
C GLY A 311 -6.04 0.41 -2.81
N ASN A 312 -5.50 -0.82 -2.81
CA ASN A 312 -4.26 -1.14 -3.51
C ASN A 312 -4.40 -0.94 -5.03
N PHE A 313 -5.49 -1.44 -5.62
CA PHE A 313 -5.74 -1.27 -7.04
C PHE A 313 -6.14 0.17 -7.37
N ALA A 314 -6.98 0.79 -6.55
CA ALA A 314 -7.35 2.19 -6.71
C ALA A 314 -6.11 3.11 -6.73
N ASN A 315 -5.13 2.85 -5.86
CA ASN A 315 -3.89 3.64 -5.80
C ASN A 315 -3.03 3.49 -7.06
N LEU A 316 -2.91 2.27 -7.58
CA LEU A 316 -2.24 2.03 -8.86
C LEU A 316 -2.95 2.76 -10.01
N LEU A 317 -4.28 2.68 -10.05
CA LEU A 317 -5.09 3.34 -11.07
C LEU A 317 -4.96 4.87 -10.99
N LEU A 318 -4.96 5.44 -9.76
CA LEU A 318 -4.63 6.87 -9.55
C LEU A 318 -3.24 7.22 -10.08
N GLY A 319 -2.28 6.31 -9.91
CA GLY A 319 -0.94 6.51 -10.47
C GLY A 319 -0.89 6.71 -11.98
N LEU A 320 -1.91 6.23 -12.68
CA LEU A 320 -2.08 6.40 -14.13
C LEU A 320 -2.88 7.66 -14.48
N VAL A 321 -4.02 7.88 -13.80
CA VAL A 321 -4.97 8.93 -14.22
C VAL A 321 -4.86 10.24 -13.43
N ALA A 322 -4.32 10.19 -12.21
CA ALA A 322 -4.15 11.35 -11.32
C ALA A 322 -2.99 11.12 -10.33
N PRO A 323 -1.71 11.12 -10.79
CA PRO A 323 -0.55 10.74 -9.96
C PRO A 323 -0.45 11.49 -8.62
N GLY A 324 -0.86 12.77 -8.59
CA GLY A 324 -0.88 13.61 -7.39
C GLY A 324 -1.96 13.23 -6.37
N ALA A 325 -2.91 12.36 -6.72
CA ALA A 325 -3.97 11.87 -5.83
C ALA A 325 -3.64 10.53 -5.16
N ARG A 326 -2.43 9.99 -5.34
CA ARG A 326 -2.00 8.74 -4.69
C ARG A 326 -2.09 8.84 -3.19
N ARG A 327 -2.60 7.77 -2.57
CA ARG A 327 -2.74 7.64 -1.10
C ARG A 327 -1.68 6.72 -0.50
N LEU A 328 -1.25 5.70 -1.24
CA LEU A 328 -0.22 4.76 -0.83
C LEU A 328 1.08 5.05 -1.59
N MET A 329 2.20 4.98 -0.91
CA MET A 329 3.53 5.23 -1.49
C MET A 329 4.38 3.96 -1.55
N CYS A 330 3.74 2.79 -1.60
CA CYS A 330 4.42 1.49 -1.69
C CYS A 330 4.69 1.05 -3.13
N ASP A 331 3.88 1.51 -4.09
CA ASP A 331 3.92 1.17 -5.52
C ASP A 331 4.60 2.26 -6.38
N ILE A 332 5.55 2.97 -5.79
CA ILE A 332 6.36 4.01 -6.43
C ILE A 332 7.84 3.72 -6.23
N SER A 333 8.69 4.22 -7.14
CA SER A 333 10.14 4.13 -7.03
C SER A 333 10.80 5.52 -6.97
N PRO A 334 11.65 5.79 -5.94
CA PRO A 334 11.93 4.93 -4.79
C PRO A 334 10.72 4.75 -3.87
N CYS A 335 10.72 3.64 -3.09
CA CYS A 335 9.66 3.36 -2.13
C CYS A 335 9.42 4.53 -1.17
N GLY A 336 8.15 4.76 -0.77
CA GLY A 336 7.81 5.81 0.18
C GLY A 336 8.39 5.61 1.59
N GLY A 337 8.78 4.38 1.95
CA GLY A 337 9.45 4.07 3.21
C GLY A 337 10.75 4.85 3.39
N GLY A 338 10.88 5.57 4.51
CA GLY A 338 12.00 6.47 4.78
C GLY A 338 11.94 7.81 4.02
N ARG A 339 11.03 7.97 3.05
CA ARG A 339 10.87 9.17 2.21
C ARG A 339 9.56 9.90 2.48
N CYS A 340 8.43 9.21 2.37
CA CYS A 340 7.10 9.78 2.61
C CYS A 340 6.54 9.42 4.00
N PHE A 341 7.04 8.33 4.55
CA PHE A 341 6.69 7.83 5.89
C PHE A 341 7.86 7.05 6.48
N PHE A 342 7.82 6.81 7.78
CA PHE A 342 8.75 5.95 8.51
C PHE A 342 8.04 5.24 9.67
N ALA A 343 8.74 4.34 10.36
CA ALA A 343 8.18 3.63 11.50
C ALA A 343 8.98 3.84 12.78
N VAL A 344 8.27 3.89 13.91
CA VAL A 344 8.83 3.99 15.26
C VAL A 344 8.38 2.76 16.06
N ALA A 345 9.34 2.01 16.61
CA ALA A 345 9.10 0.86 17.49
C ALA A 345 8.84 1.28 18.94
N ALA A 346 8.31 0.39 19.78
CA ALA A 346 8.08 0.62 21.21
C ALA A 346 9.39 0.93 21.98
N THR A 347 10.52 0.45 21.51
CA THR A 347 11.86 0.76 22.02
C THR A 347 12.36 2.17 21.67
N GLY A 348 11.64 2.89 20.80
CA GLY A 348 12.08 4.15 20.20
C GLY A 348 12.94 4.00 18.94
N GLN A 349 13.28 2.77 18.54
CA GLN A 349 13.98 2.50 17.28
C GLN A 349 13.18 3.05 16.11
N VAL A 350 13.87 3.74 15.19
CA VAL A 350 13.28 4.29 13.97
C VAL A 350 13.81 3.54 12.75
N VAL A 351 12.90 3.05 11.92
CA VAL A 351 13.21 2.30 10.69
C VAL A 351 12.44 2.90 9.50
N PRO A 352 12.89 2.69 8.25
CA PRO A 352 12.23 3.25 7.08
C PRO A 352 10.76 2.85 6.91
N CYS A 353 10.38 1.63 7.34
CA CYS A 353 9.01 1.10 7.28
C CYS A 353 8.86 0.01 8.35
N SER A 354 7.64 -0.26 8.82
CA SER A 354 7.36 -1.32 9.79
C SER A 354 7.85 -2.70 9.34
N GLU A 355 7.87 -2.99 8.04
CA GLU A 355 8.39 -4.24 7.48
C GLU A 355 9.89 -4.47 7.77
N PHE A 356 10.64 -3.42 8.15
CA PHE A 356 12.05 -3.51 8.55
C PHE A 356 12.28 -3.67 10.05
N LEU A 357 11.25 -3.74 10.88
CA LEU A 357 11.38 -3.86 12.33
C LEU A 357 12.10 -5.16 12.79
N GLY A 358 12.13 -6.18 11.94
CA GLY A 358 12.85 -7.43 12.18
C GLY A 358 14.33 -7.42 11.76
N PHE A 359 14.82 -6.31 11.14
CA PHE A 359 16.16 -6.23 10.54
C PHE A 359 16.98 -5.15 11.22
N PRO A 360 17.88 -5.49 12.17
CA PRO A 360 18.68 -4.52 12.93
C PRO A 360 19.50 -3.56 12.05
N GLU A 361 19.98 -4.02 10.90
CA GLU A 361 20.76 -3.26 9.93
C GLU A 361 19.99 -2.13 9.24
N PHE A 362 18.67 -2.10 9.39
CA PHE A 362 17.81 -1.02 8.92
C PHE A 362 17.39 -0.03 10.02
N SER A 363 17.99 -0.12 11.22
CA SER A 363 17.82 0.88 12.26
C SER A 363 18.55 2.17 11.91
N GLY A 364 17.81 3.27 11.78
CA GLY A 364 18.41 4.61 11.57
C GLY A 364 18.90 5.28 12.85
N GLY A 365 18.44 4.83 14.01
CA GLY A 365 18.71 5.41 15.33
C GLY A 365 17.52 5.29 16.26
N ASN A 366 17.52 6.02 17.37
CA ASN A 366 16.48 5.98 18.39
C ASN A 366 15.87 7.38 18.60
N LEU A 367 14.55 7.49 18.50
CA LEU A 367 13.79 8.74 18.60
C LEU A 367 14.02 9.51 19.91
N PHE A 368 14.39 8.82 20.99
CA PHE A 368 14.58 9.41 22.32
C PHE A 368 16.01 9.89 22.60
N SER A 369 16.98 9.48 21.79
CA SER A 369 18.39 9.83 21.96
C SER A 369 19.00 10.58 20.78
N ASP A 370 18.43 10.42 19.60
CA ASP A 370 18.99 10.98 18.37
C ASP A 370 18.05 12.01 17.73
N PRO A 371 18.58 13.11 17.16
CA PRO A 371 17.78 14.04 16.38
C PRO A 371 17.14 13.36 15.16
N LEU A 372 15.82 13.50 15.00
CA LEU A 372 15.09 12.84 13.93
C LEU A 372 15.63 13.14 12.51
N PRO A 373 16.04 14.39 12.17
CA PRO A 373 16.69 14.67 10.89
C PRO A 373 17.94 13.80 10.64
N LYS A 374 18.77 13.56 11.68
CA LYS A 374 19.96 12.71 11.59
C LYS A 374 19.57 11.24 11.38
N ILE A 375 18.53 10.76 12.06
CA ILE A 375 18.00 9.41 11.87
C ILE A 375 17.54 9.22 10.41
N LEU A 376 16.74 10.16 9.89
CA LEU A 376 16.18 10.09 8.54
C LEU A 376 17.22 10.30 7.42
N ASP A 377 18.42 10.76 7.77
CA ASP A 377 19.57 10.86 6.86
C ASP A 377 20.63 9.76 7.10
N SER A 378 20.35 8.78 7.95
CA SER A 378 21.24 7.65 8.21
C SER A 378 21.36 6.71 6.99
N ASP A 379 22.39 5.85 7.00
CA ASP A 379 22.64 4.92 5.90
C ASP A 379 21.45 4.01 5.56
N PRO A 380 20.75 3.37 6.53
CA PRO A 380 19.57 2.58 6.23
C PRO A 380 18.50 3.34 5.45
N PHE A 381 18.26 4.60 5.79
CA PHE A 381 17.31 5.45 5.11
C PHE A 381 17.80 5.86 3.72
N ARG A 382 19.07 6.22 3.58
CA ARG A 382 19.66 6.55 2.27
C ARG A 382 19.58 5.37 1.30
N ARG A 383 19.91 4.15 1.75
CA ARG A 383 19.80 2.93 0.93
C ARG A 383 18.40 2.74 0.33
N LEU A 384 17.32 3.08 1.07
CA LEU A 384 15.95 2.99 0.56
C LEU A 384 15.59 4.17 -0.36
N LYS A 385 15.98 5.40 0.01
CA LYS A 385 15.72 6.60 -0.78
C LYS A 385 16.40 6.59 -2.16
N THR A 386 17.52 5.89 -2.29
CA THR A 386 18.28 5.76 -3.54
C THR A 386 17.99 4.48 -4.32
N ARG A 387 17.14 3.58 -3.80
CA ARG A 387 16.74 2.36 -4.51
C ARG A 387 15.72 2.70 -5.60
N VAL A 388 16.18 2.90 -6.80
CA VAL A 388 15.34 3.22 -7.96
C VAL A 388 15.20 2.04 -8.92
N VAL A 389 14.09 1.97 -9.64
CA VAL A 389 13.79 0.86 -10.57
C VAL A 389 14.75 0.83 -11.75
N GLU A 390 15.37 1.93 -12.09
CA GLU A 390 16.37 2.07 -13.15
C GLU A 390 17.66 1.31 -12.82
N ASP A 391 18.00 1.14 -11.53
CA ASP A 391 19.19 0.44 -11.06
C ASP A 391 18.94 -1.06 -10.84
N ILE A 392 17.69 -1.53 -10.96
CA ILE A 392 17.35 -2.95 -10.88
C ILE A 392 17.35 -3.54 -12.27
N ASP A 393 18.31 -4.44 -12.56
CA ASP A 393 18.56 -4.98 -13.90
C ASP A 393 17.32 -5.45 -14.66
N PHE A 394 16.40 -6.13 -13.98
CA PHE A 394 15.16 -6.59 -14.57
C PHE A 394 14.17 -5.43 -14.80
N CYS A 395 14.07 -4.50 -13.85
CA CYS A 395 13.06 -3.43 -13.86
C CYS A 395 13.42 -2.31 -14.84
N ARG A 396 14.71 -1.99 -15.05
CA ARG A 396 15.12 -0.90 -15.95
C ARG A 396 14.62 -1.02 -17.39
N ARG A 397 14.28 -2.26 -17.83
CA ARG A 397 13.74 -2.54 -19.16
C ARG A 397 12.22 -2.72 -19.18
N CYS A 398 11.55 -2.53 -18.05
CA CYS A 398 10.13 -2.78 -17.92
C CYS A 398 9.33 -1.52 -18.27
N ALA A 399 8.43 -1.60 -19.24
CA ALA A 399 7.58 -0.48 -19.64
C ALA A 399 6.72 0.07 -18.48
N VAL A 400 6.32 -0.79 -17.52
CA VAL A 400 5.46 -0.39 -16.39
C VAL A 400 6.23 -0.11 -15.09
N ARG A 401 7.57 0.10 -15.15
CA ARG A 401 8.42 0.25 -13.96
C ARG A 401 7.98 1.36 -13.00
N HIS A 402 7.50 2.48 -13.51
CA HIS A 402 7.06 3.62 -12.69
C HIS A 402 5.62 3.48 -12.15
N TYR A 403 4.85 2.53 -12.68
CA TYR A 403 3.52 2.22 -12.16
C TYR A 403 3.53 1.08 -11.15
N CYS A 404 4.57 0.21 -11.21
CA CYS A 404 4.79 -0.88 -10.27
C CYS A 404 5.68 -0.48 -9.08
N GLY A 405 6.75 0.31 -9.30
CA GLY A 405 7.70 0.75 -8.27
C GLY A 405 8.58 -0.35 -7.67
N ALA A 406 8.52 -1.59 -8.16
CA ALA A 406 9.24 -2.76 -7.65
C ALA A 406 9.09 -2.98 -6.12
N PRO A 407 7.85 -3.12 -5.57
CA PRO A 407 7.59 -3.34 -4.15
C PRO A 407 7.81 -4.81 -3.77
N CYS A 408 8.06 -5.17 -2.54
CA CYS A 408 8.43 -4.38 -1.38
C CYS A 408 9.94 -4.55 -1.12
N PRO A 409 10.72 -3.49 -0.87
CA PRO A 409 12.17 -3.63 -0.62
C PRO A 409 12.51 -4.53 0.58
N ALA A 410 11.72 -4.46 1.67
CA ALA A 410 11.93 -5.31 2.84
C ALA A 410 11.74 -6.79 2.52
N GLU A 411 10.72 -7.13 1.73
CA GLU A 411 10.47 -8.49 1.28
C GLU A 411 11.57 -8.99 0.35
N VAL A 412 11.97 -8.16 -0.62
CA VAL A 412 13.10 -8.47 -1.52
C VAL A 412 14.35 -8.77 -0.71
N TYR A 413 14.71 -7.91 0.24
CA TYR A 413 15.87 -8.09 1.09
C TYR A 413 15.77 -9.36 1.97
N ALA A 414 14.61 -9.61 2.57
CA ALA A 414 14.39 -10.80 3.40
C ALA A 414 14.56 -12.11 2.63
N LEU A 415 14.21 -12.12 1.34
CA LEU A 415 14.28 -13.32 0.50
C LEU A 415 15.64 -13.51 -0.17
N THR A 416 16.39 -12.43 -0.45
CA THR A 416 17.58 -12.46 -1.28
C THR A 416 18.86 -11.95 -0.61
N GLY A 417 18.73 -11.21 0.50
CA GLY A 417 19.84 -10.47 1.12
C GLY A 417 20.27 -9.22 0.35
N ASN A 418 19.61 -8.90 -0.76
CA ASN A 418 19.95 -7.77 -1.64
C ASN A 418 18.70 -6.93 -1.94
N LEU A 419 18.81 -5.60 -1.85
CA LEU A 419 17.71 -4.69 -2.17
C LEU A 419 17.48 -4.55 -3.69
N GLN A 420 18.48 -4.79 -4.52
CA GLN A 420 18.46 -4.55 -5.98
C GLN A 420 17.99 -5.78 -6.78
N GLU A 421 17.24 -6.67 -6.14
CA GLU A 421 16.69 -7.84 -6.81
C GLU A 421 15.25 -7.64 -7.26
N ARG A 422 14.81 -8.53 -8.14
CA ARG A 422 13.43 -8.56 -8.67
C ARG A 422 12.44 -8.87 -7.54
N PRO A 423 11.31 -8.12 -7.42
CA PRO A 423 10.27 -8.44 -6.46
C PRO A 423 9.65 -9.82 -6.67
N PRO A 424 9.30 -10.55 -5.60
CA PRO A 424 8.75 -11.91 -5.72
C PRO A 424 7.40 -11.93 -6.46
N TYR A 425 6.58 -10.90 -6.31
CA TYR A 425 5.29 -10.76 -7.00
C TYR A 425 5.37 -9.93 -8.30
N CYS A 426 6.56 -9.84 -8.93
CA CYS A 426 6.76 -9.02 -10.13
C CYS A 426 5.71 -9.31 -11.22
N HIS A 427 5.41 -10.58 -11.48
CA HIS A 427 4.41 -10.97 -12.48
C HIS A 427 3.01 -10.45 -12.15
N PHE A 428 2.59 -10.58 -10.89
CA PHE A 428 1.32 -10.04 -10.40
C PHE A 428 1.21 -8.53 -10.61
N TYR A 429 2.25 -7.76 -10.23
CA TYR A 429 2.24 -6.30 -10.38
C TYR A 429 2.21 -5.86 -11.84
N ALA A 430 2.91 -6.56 -12.72
CA ALA A 430 2.87 -6.30 -14.16
C ALA A 430 1.47 -6.55 -14.75
N LEU A 431 0.83 -7.65 -14.36
CA LEU A 431 -0.54 -7.96 -14.75
C LEU A 431 -1.54 -6.94 -14.19
N GLN A 432 -1.32 -6.46 -12.95
CA GLN A 432 -2.16 -5.46 -12.31
C GLN A 432 -2.09 -4.11 -13.06
N ALA A 433 -0.89 -3.67 -13.47
CA ALA A 433 -0.73 -2.48 -14.30
C ALA A 433 -1.44 -2.63 -15.65
N ARG A 434 -1.27 -3.79 -16.31
CA ARG A 434 -1.97 -4.10 -17.56
C ARG A 434 -3.49 -4.05 -17.40
N TYR A 435 -4.01 -4.63 -16.31
CA TYR A 435 -5.43 -4.61 -16.02
C TYR A 435 -5.95 -3.19 -15.75
N ALA A 436 -5.15 -2.32 -15.11
CA ALA A 436 -5.50 -0.92 -14.91
C ALA A 436 -5.65 -0.17 -16.25
N PHE A 437 -4.75 -0.38 -17.20
CA PHE A 437 -4.91 0.16 -18.56
C PHE A 437 -6.17 -0.35 -19.27
N LYS A 438 -6.50 -1.63 -19.07
CA LYS A 438 -7.76 -2.18 -19.61
C LYS A 438 -8.98 -1.48 -19.02
N VAL A 439 -9.00 -1.28 -17.69
CA VAL A 439 -10.09 -0.56 -17.00
C VAL A 439 -10.26 0.86 -17.57
N ILE A 440 -9.15 1.56 -17.86
CA ILE A 440 -9.19 2.89 -18.47
C ILE A 440 -9.71 2.81 -19.91
N ALA A 441 -9.26 1.82 -20.70
CA ALA A 441 -9.74 1.61 -22.07
C ALA A 441 -11.24 1.29 -22.14
N ASP A 442 -11.75 0.55 -21.14
CA ASP A 442 -13.17 0.25 -20.97
C ASP A 442 -13.98 1.48 -20.43
N GLY A 443 -13.35 2.58 -20.03
CA GLY A 443 -13.99 3.76 -19.43
C GLY A 443 -14.58 3.50 -18.02
N ARG A 444 -14.07 2.50 -17.28
CA ARG A 444 -14.65 1.99 -16.04
C ARG A 444 -13.93 2.41 -14.76
N GLN A 445 -12.97 3.35 -14.84
CA GLN A 445 -12.12 3.74 -13.71
C GLN A 445 -12.92 4.21 -12.48
N ASP A 446 -14.08 4.85 -12.67
CA ASP A 446 -14.90 5.37 -11.59
C ASP A 446 -15.48 4.26 -10.68
N ALA A 447 -15.64 3.04 -11.20
CA ALA A 447 -16.10 1.89 -10.41
C ALA A 447 -15.06 1.43 -9.37
N PHE A 448 -13.79 1.77 -9.57
CA PHE A 448 -12.67 1.33 -8.75
C PHE A 448 -12.05 2.44 -7.90
N LEU A 449 -12.35 3.70 -8.21
CA LEU A 449 -11.75 4.86 -7.56
C LEU A 449 -12.65 5.46 -6.48
N TRP A 450 -12.04 6.14 -5.53
CA TRP A 450 -12.78 6.95 -4.54
C TRP A 450 -13.55 8.08 -5.21
N ASP A 451 -14.67 8.45 -4.65
CA ASP A 451 -15.41 9.61 -5.14
C ASP A 451 -14.58 10.89 -4.99
N GLY A 452 -14.66 11.79 -5.95
CA GLY A 452 -13.89 13.04 -5.97
C GLY A 452 -12.40 12.87 -6.34
N TRP A 453 -11.99 11.73 -6.85
CA TRP A 453 -10.58 11.47 -7.23
C TRP A 453 -10.02 12.47 -8.24
N GLN A 454 -10.87 13.07 -9.09
CA GLN A 454 -10.48 14.07 -10.09
C GLN A 454 -9.96 15.37 -9.48
N GLU A 455 -10.39 15.69 -8.27
CA GLU A 455 -9.98 16.91 -7.56
C GLU A 455 -8.57 16.81 -6.98
N GLY A 456 -7.99 15.62 -7.02
CA GLY A 456 -6.72 15.31 -6.37
C GLY A 456 -6.84 15.26 -4.84
N LEU A 457 -5.74 14.87 -4.17
CA LEU A 457 -5.63 15.00 -2.72
C LEU A 457 -4.83 16.24 -2.38
N LYS A 458 -5.41 17.10 -1.55
CA LYS A 458 -4.68 18.22 -0.93
C LYS A 458 -3.69 17.74 0.14
N GLU A 459 -3.80 16.48 0.59
CA GLU A 459 -3.01 15.91 1.68
C GLU A 459 -2.63 14.46 1.40
N VAL A 460 -1.38 14.10 1.65
CA VAL A 460 -0.93 12.69 1.60
C VAL A 460 -1.64 11.94 2.73
N GLN A 461 -2.43 10.93 2.37
CA GLN A 461 -3.03 10.00 3.33
C GLN A 461 -2.28 8.67 3.25
N VAL A 462 -1.89 8.14 4.41
CA VAL A 462 -1.47 6.74 4.55
C VAL A 462 -2.68 6.01 5.15
N LEU A 463 -3.21 5.05 4.41
CA LEU A 463 -4.33 4.22 4.85
C LEU A 463 -3.85 3.10 5.76
#